data_ab074495aaa3f9c896310f72134743a7
#
_entry.id   ab074495aaa3f9c896310f72134743a7
#
_cell.length_a   1.000
_cell.length_b   1.000
_cell.length_c   1.000
_cell.angle_alpha   90.00
_cell.angle_beta   90.00
_cell.angle_gamma   90.00
#
_symmetry.space_group_name_H-M   'P 1'
#
loop_
_entity.id
_entity.type
_entity.pdbx_description
1 polymer ?
#
loop_
_entity_poly.entity_id
_entity_poly.type
_entity_poly.pdbx_seq_one_letter_code
_entity_poly.pdbx_strand_id
1 'polypeptide(L)'
;SKMFTWNNGEYVESETYKKEVLSEPFLFEDIEDILRHISTQYNVEFIPQRAFEGNETHYNFYFHSTGNHNNDRRILEALVGYANDQNYTARFSRSNPLAGDPENAYDIDFTPSNAGKLYATQFLMKKYNIPVKSILGFGDSGNDEAYLSYLEHAYLMSNSRDEPLKQKFRLTKYPYYQGITLHVKE
;
A
#
# COMPACT_ATOMS: atom_id res chain seq x y z
N SER A 1 6.47 5.32 -3.02
CA SER A 1 5.39 6.16 -3.62
C SER A 1 5.98 7.32 -4.39
N LYS A 2 5.58 7.49 -5.65
CA LYS A 2 5.99 8.60 -6.51
C LYS A 2 4.78 9.48 -6.82
N MET A 3 5.01 10.78 -6.91
CA MET A 3 3.98 11.75 -7.31
C MET A 3 4.45 12.48 -8.55
N PHE A 4 3.60 12.54 -9.56
CA PHE A 4 3.89 13.23 -10.81
C PHE A 4 2.91 14.38 -11.02
N THR A 5 3.38 15.48 -11.59
CA THR A 5 2.57 16.60 -12.07
C THR A 5 2.67 16.68 -13.57
N TRP A 6 1.55 16.98 -14.24
CA TRP A 6 1.55 17.26 -15.68
C TRP A 6 2.08 18.67 -15.90
N ASN A 7 3.13 18.81 -16.68
CA ASN A 7 3.74 20.10 -17.02
C ASN A 7 4.19 20.09 -18.47
N ASN A 8 3.65 21.03 -19.28
CA ASN A 8 4.03 21.25 -20.68
C ASN A 8 4.07 19.99 -21.58
N GLY A 9 3.14 19.05 -21.36
CA GLY A 9 3.08 17.83 -22.18
C GLY A 9 3.81 16.62 -21.59
N GLU A 10 4.40 16.76 -20.42
CA GLU A 10 5.17 15.70 -19.76
C GLU A 10 4.73 15.48 -18.31
N TYR A 11 4.89 14.24 -17.81
CA TYR A 11 4.78 13.93 -16.39
C TYR A 11 6.13 14.18 -15.72
N VAL A 12 6.17 15.14 -14.79
CA VAL A 12 7.37 15.49 -14.02
C VAL A 12 7.20 15.02 -12.59
N GLU A 13 8.18 14.28 -12.07
CA GLU A 13 8.16 13.83 -10.67
C GLU A 13 8.26 15.03 -9.72
N SER A 14 7.47 15.00 -8.65
CA SER A 14 7.46 16.04 -7.64
C SER A 14 8.63 15.90 -6.68
N GLU A 15 9.69 16.66 -6.88
CA GLU A 15 10.87 16.68 -6.00
C GLU A 15 10.51 17.04 -4.54
N THR A 16 9.54 17.92 -4.34
CA THR A 16 9.09 18.26 -2.98
C THR A 16 8.46 17.08 -2.28
N TYR A 17 7.60 16.32 -2.99
CA TYR A 17 7.01 15.11 -2.43
C TYR A 17 8.06 14.03 -2.18
N LYS A 18 8.99 13.82 -3.12
CA LYS A 18 10.10 12.88 -2.98
C LYS A 18 10.93 13.18 -1.74
N LYS A 19 11.28 14.44 -1.51
CA LYS A 19 12.04 14.87 -0.32
C LYS A 19 11.27 14.64 0.98
N GLU A 20 9.96 14.85 1.01
CA GLU A 20 9.15 14.58 2.20
C GLU A 20 9.03 13.07 2.46
N VAL A 21 8.85 12.25 1.44
CA VAL A 21 8.78 10.78 1.58
C VAL A 21 10.09 10.20 2.10
N LEU A 22 11.24 10.72 1.61
CA LEU A 22 12.58 10.28 2.01
C LEU A 22 13.18 11.15 3.13
N SER A 23 12.36 11.82 3.93
CA SER A 23 12.84 12.63 5.07
C SER A 23 13.43 11.79 6.21
N GLU A 24 13.02 10.53 6.31
CA GLU A 24 13.57 9.53 7.22
C GLU A 24 14.38 8.49 6.42
N PRO A 25 15.42 7.90 7.01
CA PRO A 25 16.18 6.83 6.35
C PRO A 25 15.27 5.67 5.94
N PHE A 26 15.41 5.22 4.69
CA PHE A 26 14.72 4.05 4.17
C PHE A 26 15.72 3.23 3.37
N LEU A 27 16.47 2.37 4.07
CA LEU A 27 17.61 1.65 3.54
C LEU A 27 17.23 0.19 3.26
N PHE A 28 17.69 -0.33 2.13
CA PHE A 28 17.45 -1.71 1.75
C PHE A 28 18.13 -2.68 2.72
N GLU A 29 19.32 -2.36 3.19
CA GLU A 29 20.09 -3.16 4.14
C GLU A 29 19.34 -3.38 5.45
N ASP A 30 18.67 -2.36 5.97
CA ASP A 30 17.87 -2.49 7.20
C ASP A 30 16.67 -3.41 6.99
N ILE A 31 16.05 -3.36 5.80
CA ILE A 31 14.93 -4.24 5.45
C ILE A 31 15.42 -5.69 5.30
N GLU A 32 16.59 -5.91 4.71
CA GLU A 32 17.21 -7.25 4.66
C GLU A 32 17.48 -7.81 6.05
N ASP A 33 17.92 -6.96 7.00
CA ASP A 33 18.15 -7.38 8.38
C ASP A 33 16.84 -7.73 9.10
N ILE A 34 15.77 -6.96 8.89
CA ILE A 34 14.42 -7.28 9.38
C ILE A 34 13.95 -8.64 8.85
N LEU A 35 14.05 -8.84 7.53
CA LEU A 35 13.65 -10.10 6.90
C LEU A 35 14.49 -11.28 7.37
N ARG A 36 15.80 -11.10 7.52
CA ARG A 36 16.73 -12.12 8.02
C ARG A 36 16.40 -12.53 9.45
N HIS A 37 16.03 -11.56 10.30
CA HIS A 37 15.62 -11.84 11.67
C HIS A 37 14.39 -12.79 11.70
N ILE A 38 13.35 -12.44 10.96
CA ILE A 38 12.12 -13.24 10.88
C ILE A 38 12.36 -14.59 10.19
N SER A 39 13.14 -14.60 9.10
CA SER A 39 13.53 -15.84 8.41
C SER A 39 14.20 -16.83 9.35
N THR A 40 15.12 -16.36 10.19
CA THR A 40 15.83 -17.20 11.16
C THR A 40 14.89 -17.70 12.25
N GLN A 41 14.03 -16.82 12.78
CA GLN A 41 13.13 -17.16 13.88
C GLN A 41 12.07 -18.21 13.49
N TYR A 42 11.56 -18.13 12.26
CA TYR A 42 10.46 -18.97 11.80
C TYR A 42 10.87 -20.05 10.78
N ASN A 43 12.14 -20.07 10.38
CA ASN A 43 12.70 -20.96 9.35
C ASN A 43 11.92 -20.84 8.02
N VAL A 44 11.81 -19.62 7.51
CA VAL A 44 11.09 -19.26 6.28
C VAL A 44 11.96 -18.37 5.39
N GLU A 45 11.56 -18.21 4.12
CA GLU A 45 12.26 -17.40 3.15
C GLU A 45 11.35 -16.29 2.61
N PHE A 46 11.94 -15.12 2.38
CA PHE A 46 11.33 -13.99 1.68
C PHE A 46 12.07 -13.74 0.37
N ILE A 47 11.35 -13.72 -0.74
CA ILE A 47 11.91 -13.64 -2.10
C ILE A 47 11.72 -12.23 -2.64
N PRO A 48 12.79 -11.48 -2.99
CA PRO A 48 12.67 -10.16 -3.58
C PRO A 48 11.88 -10.17 -4.90
N GLN A 49 11.00 -9.19 -5.08
CA GLN A 49 10.30 -8.98 -6.35
C GLN A 49 11.16 -8.13 -7.28
N ARG A 50 11.64 -8.71 -8.36
CA ARG A 50 12.56 -8.05 -9.32
C ARG A 50 11.98 -6.78 -9.96
N ALA A 51 10.67 -6.70 -10.10
CA ALA A 51 9.99 -5.52 -10.66
C ALA A 51 10.22 -4.24 -9.85
N PHE A 52 10.67 -4.35 -8.60
CA PHE A 52 10.91 -3.23 -7.69
C PHE A 52 12.41 -3.00 -7.40
N GLU A 53 13.31 -3.72 -8.07
CA GLU A 53 14.74 -3.50 -7.94
C GLU A 53 15.12 -2.06 -8.29
N GLY A 54 15.93 -1.42 -7.46
CA GLY A 54 16.36 -0.02 -7.64
C GLY A 54 15.29 1.04 -7.30
N ASN A 55 14.18 0.65 -6.71
CA ASN A 55 13.19 1.61 -6.21
C ASN A 55 13.62 2.15 -4.84
N GLU A 56 13.77 3.47 -4.71
CA GLU A 56 14.21 4.12 -3.46
C GLU A 56 13.11 4.26 -2.41
N THR A 57 11.85 4.00 -2.76
CA THR A 57 10.69 4.29 -1.89
C THR A 57 9.76 3.10 -1.70
N HIS A 58 10.13 1.94 -2.22
CA HIS A 58 9.25 0.78 -2.18
C HIS A 58 10.06 -0.49 -2.46
N TYR A 59 10.06 -1.42 -1.51
CA TYR A 59 10.67 -2.73 -1.66
C TYR A 59 9.62 -3.80 -1.42
N ASN A 60 9.53 -4.76 -2.35
CA ASN A 60 8.54 -5.81 -2.33
C ASN A 60 9.19 -7.19 -2.30
N PHE A 61 8.54 -8.08 -1.54
CA PHE A 61 8.96 -9.46 -1.40
C PHE A 61 7.76 -10.39 -1.52
N TYR A 62 8.00 -11.62 -1.92
CA TYR A 62 7.04 -12.71 -1.79
C TYR A 62 7.36 -13.55 -0.56
N PHE A 63 6.31 -13.98 0.13
CA PHE A 63 6.34 -15.04 1.11
C PHE A 63 5.44 -16.18 0.64
N HIS A 64 6.03 -17.33 0.31
CA HIS A 64 5.25 -18.51 -0.06
C HIS A 64 4.58 -19.12 1.18
N SER A 65 3.28 -19.39 1.05
CA SER A 65 2.48 -19.97 2.13
C SER A 65 3.09 -21.29 2.61
N THR A 66 3.13 -21.48 3.92
CA THR A 66 3.54 -22.76 4.56
C THR A 66 2.48 -23.86 4.39
N GLY A 67 1.34 -23.54 3.77
CA GLY A 67 0.16 -24.42 3.70
C GLY A 67 -0.75 -24.35 4.94
N ASN A 68 -0.36 -23.57 5.95
CA ASN A 68 -1.17 -23.32 7.14
C ASN A 68 -1.42 -21.82 7.32
N HIS A 69 -2.61 -21.39 6.96
CA HIS A 69 -3.01 -19.98 6.98
C HIS A 69 -2.81 -19.29 8.34
N ASN A 70 -3.08 -19.97 9.44
CA ASN A 70 -2.89 -19.39 10.78
C ASN A 70 -1.40 -19.20 11.10
N ASN A 71 -0.56 -20.14 10.68
CA ASN A 71 0.89 -20.01 10.83
C ASN A 71 1.44 -18.90 9.96
N ASP A 72 1.00 -18.81 8.68
CA ASP A 72 1.40 -17.76 7.76
C ASP A 72 1.07 -16.37 8.34
N ARG A 73 -0.16 -16.22 8.81
CA ARG A 73 -0.62 -14.97 9.42
C ARG A 73 0.23 -14.58 10.64
N ARG A 74 0.52 -15.54 11.51
CA ARG A 74 1.39 -15.30 12.69
C ARG A 74 2.78 -14.82 12.29
N ILE A 75 3.38 -15.41 11.26
CA ILE A 75 4.71 -15.03 10.76
C ILE A 75 4.65 -13.60 10.18
N LEU A 76 3.65 -13.31 9.37
CA LEU A 76 3.50 -12.01 8.72
C LEU A 76 3.16 -10.88 9.71
N GLU A 77 2.34 -11.16 10.73
CA GLU A 77 2.07 -10.22 11.82
C GLU A 77 3.33 -9.97 12.66
N ALA A 78 4.15 -11.00 12.92
CA ALA A 78 5.44 -10.84 13.59
C ALA A 78 6.41 -9.99 12.76
N LEU A 79 6.46 -10.20 11.44
CA LEU A 79 7.25 -9.36 10.52
C LEU A 79 6.83 -7.89 10.61
N VAL A 80 5.52 -7.62 10.50
CA VAL A 80 5.00 -6.24 10.56
C VAL A 80 5.29 -5.61 11.92
N GLY A 81 5.09 -6.33 13.02
CA GLY A 81 5.40 -5.85 14.37
C GLY A 81 6.87 -5.51 14.52
N TYR A 82 7.77 -6.42 14.12
CA TYR A 82 9.21 -6.18 14.22
C TYR A 82 9.68 -5.04 13.31
N ALA A 83 9.15 -4.92 12.08
CA ALA A 83 9.43 -3.80 11.19
C ALA A 83 9.02 -2.45 11.81
N ASN A 84 7.83 -2.39 12.43
CA ASN A 84 7.35 -1.19 13.11
C ASN A 84 8.25 -0.78 14.29
N ASP A 85 8.75 -1.76 15.06
CA ASP A 85 9.69 -1.51 16.16
C ASP A 85 11.04 -0.96 15.67
N GLN A 86 11.38 -1.20 14.40
CA GLN A 86 12.55 -0.64 13.73
C GLN A 86 12.23 0.66 12.95
N ASN A 87 11.05 1.24 13.13
CA ASN A 87 10.53 2.43 12.41
C ASN A 87 10.34 2.23 10.90
N TYR A 88 10.12 0.99 10.44
CA TYR A 88 9.77 0.67 9.06
C TYR A 88 8.30 0.32 8.93
N THR A 89 7.65 0.80 7.89
CA THR A 89 6.27 0.41 7.57
C THR A 89 6.27 -0.80 6.66
N ALA A 90 5.80 -1.94 7.17
CA ALA A 90 5.55 -3.14 6.40
C ALA A 90 4.05 -3.45 6.33
N ARG A 91 3.61 -4.00 5.20
CA ARG A 91 2.24 -4.50 4.99
C ARG A 91 2.31 -5.80 4.24
N PHE A 92 1.26 -6.60 4.35
CA PHE A 92 1.12 -7.80 3.53
C PHE A 92 -0.31 -7.96 3.00
N SER A 93 -0.41 -8.60 1.85
CA SER A 93 -1.67 -8.99 1.23
C SER A 93 -1.51 -10.34 0.53
N ARG A 94 -2.62 -11.01 0.23
CA ARG A 94 -2.56 -12.18 -0.64
C ARG A 94 -2.13 -11.76 -2.04
N SER A 95 -1.20 -12.50 -2.63
CA SER A 95 -0.77 -12.32 -4.01
C SER A 95 -1.92 -12.57 -4.99
N ASN A 96 -1.86 -11.92 -6.15
CA ASN A 96 -2.89 -11.99 -7.19
C ASN A 96 -2.37 -12.72 -8.44
N PRO A 97 -2.59 -14.04 -8.57
CA PRO A 97 -2.13 -14.81 -9.74
C PRO A 97 -2.66 -14.30 -11.08
N LEU A 98 -3.82 -13.60 -11.08
CA LEU A 98 -4.34 -12.98 -12.31
C LEU A 98 -3.50 -11.77 -12.76
N ALA A 99 -2.71 -11.19 -11.86
CA ALA A 99 -1.74 -10.14 -12.16
C ALA A 99 -0.34 -10.70 -12.47
N GLY A 100 -0.16 -12.02 -12.41
CA GLY A 100 1.12 -12.70 -12.67
C GLY A 100 1.92 -13.04 -11.42
N ASP A 101 1.36 -12.83 -10.23
CA ASP A 101 2.02 -13.18 -8.97
C ASP A 101 1.99 -14.70 -8.73
N PRO A 102 2.90 -15.22 -7.88
CA PRO A 102 2.90 -16.64 -7.51
C PRO A 102 1.59 -17.08 -6.86
N GLU A 103 1.13 -18.27 -7.18
CA GLU A 103 0.04 -18.91 -6.44
C GLU A 103 0.47 -19.23 -5.00
N ASN A 104 -0.49 -19.17 -4.06
CA ASN A 104 -0.24 -19.49 -2.65
C ASN A 104 0.90 -18.70 -2.01
N ALA A 105 1.00 -17.42 -2.35
CA ALA A 105 1.95 -16.51 -1.76
C ALA A 105 1.26 -15.27 -1.15
N TYR A 106 2.06 -14.49 -0.46
CA TYR A 106 1.71 -13.16 0.04
C TYR A 106 2.71 -12.17 -0.51
N ASP A 107 2.21 -11.01 -0.89
CA ASP A 107 3.01 -9.82 -1.18
C ASP A 107 3.33 -9.11 0.12
N ILE A 108 4.58 -8.73 0.27
CA ILE A 108 5.05 -7.94 1.40
C ILE A 108 5.62 -6.66 0.87
N ASP A 109 5.06 -5.55 1.32
CA ASP A 109 5.43 -4.21 0.90
C ASP A 109 6.12 -3.47 2.04
N PHE A 110 7.34 -3.01 1.80
CA PHE A 110 8.02 -2.03 2.65
C PHE A 110 7.97 -0.67 2.00
N THR A 111 7.56 0.33 2.77
CA THR A 111 7.50 1.73 2.33
C THR A 111 8.01 2.65 3.43
N PRO A 112 8.56 3.84 3.10
CA PRO A 112 8.80 4.88 4.10
C PRO A 112 7.54 5.20 4.91
N SER A 113 7.70 5.60 6.16
CA SER A 113 6.58 5.99 7.04
C SER A 113 5.72 7.10 6.43
N ASN A 114 6.37 8.00 5.70
CA ASN A 114 5.76 9.13 4.99
C ASN A 114 5.35 8.79 3.55
N ALA A 115 4.95 7.54 3.29
CA ALA A 115 4.53 7.09 1.97
C ALA A 115 3.11 6.51 2.00
N GLY A 116 2.58 6.23 0.79
CA GLY A 116 1.26 5.63 0.62
C GLY A 116 0.15 6.62 0.30
N LYS A 117 -1.04 6.09 0.04
CA LYS A 117 -2.18 6.87 -0.46
C LYS A 117 -2.65 7.93 0.54
N LEU A 118 -2.68 7.61 1.82
CA LEU A 118 -3.07 8.56 2.86
C LEU A 118 -2.10 9.75 2.90
N TYR A 119 -0.79 9.48 2.97
CA TYR A 119 0.21 10.54 3.03
C TYR A 119 0.20 11.41 1.76
N ALA A 120 0.11 10.79 0.58
CA ALA A 120 -0.01 11.52 -0.70
C ALA A 120 -1.25 12.44 -0.72
N THR A 121 -2.38 11.97 -0.20
CA THR A 121 -3.60 12.77 -0.08
C THR A 121 -3.40 13.95 0.86
N GLN A 122 -2.84 13.75 2.04
CA GLN A 122 -2.56 14.80 3.01
C GLN A 122 -1.55 15.83 2.47
N PHE A 123 -0.52 15.37 1.75
CA PHE A 123 0.42 16.25 1.06
C PHE A 123 -0.28 17.16 0.03
N LEU A 124 -1.15 16.61 -0.82
CA LEU A 124 -1.89 17.37 -1.81
C LEU A 124 -2.86 18.37 -1.16
N MET A 125 -3.55 17.95 -0.10
CA MET A 125 -4.42 18.80 0.69
C MET A 125 -3.66 20.02 1.23
N LYS A 126 -2.51 19.79 1.85
CA LYS A 126 -1.64 20.83 2.38
C LYS A 126 -1.12 21.74 1.27
N LYS A 127 -0.59 21.16 0.18
CA LYS A 127 0.00 21.87 -0.95
C LYS A 127 -0.99 22.81 -1.63
N TYR A 128 -2.24 22.39 -1.79
CA TYR A 128 -3.27 23.15 -2.52
C TYR A 128 -4.34 23.77 -1.61
N ASN A 129 -4.16 23.68 -0.29
CA ASN A 129 -5.13 24.14 0.71
C ASN A 129 -6.55 23.61 0.48
N ILE A 130 -6.66 22.28 0.22
CA ILE A 130 -7.92 21.60 -0.04
C ILE A 130 -8.46 21.05 1.27
N PRO A 131 -9.66 21.42 1.73
CA PRO A 131 -10.25 20.84 2.93
C PRO A 131 -10.69 19.38 2.68
N VAL A 132 -10.62 18.52 3.69
CA VAL A 132 -10.94 17.09 3.61
C VAL A 132 -12.34 16.83 3.04
N LYS A 133 -13.32 17.67 3.41
CA LYS A 133 -14.69 17.60 2.91
C LYS A 133 -14.88 17.83 1.40
N SER A 134 -13.83 18.33 0.72
CA SER A 134 -13.84 18.57 -0.73
C SER A 134 -13.15 17.45 -1.50
N ILE A 135 -12.78 16.34 -0.82
CA ILE A 135 -12.11 15.21 -1.44
C ILE A 135 -13.06 14.03 -1.50
N LEU A 136 -13.15 13.45 -2.69
CA LEU A 136 -13.87 12.22 -2.95
C LEU A 136 -12.86 11.10 -3.18
N GLY A 137 -12.91 10.05 -2.36
CA GLY A 137 -11.97 8.93 -2.40
C GLY A 137 -12.61 7.62 -2.82
N PHE A 138 -11.87 6.84 -3.62
CA PHE A 138 -12.25 5.50 -4.05
C PHE A 138 -11.12 4.52 -3.78
N GLY A 139 -11.45 3.32 -3.33
CA GLY A 139 -10.51 2.23 -3.11
C GLY A 139 -11.17 0.88 -3.34
N ASP A 140 -10.41 -0.20 -3.43
CA ASP A 140 -10.92 -1.54 -3.72
C ASP A 140 -10.39 -2.65 -2.82
N SER A 141 -9.40 -2.36 -1.97
CA SER A 141 -8.71 -3.38 -1.17
C SER A 141 -8.17 -2.83 0.15
N GLY A 142 -7.65 -3.72 1.00
CA GLY A 142 -7.15 -3.40 2.34
C GLY A 142 -6.08 -2.31 2.39
N ASN A 143 -5.28 -2.16 1.33
CA ASN A 143 -4.28 -1.10 1.26
C ASN A 143 -4.88 0.32 1.13
N ASP A 144 -6.19 0.42 0.87
CA ASP A 144 -6.93 1.68 0.80
C ASP A 144 -7.59 2.07 2.13
N GLU A 145 -7.64 1.17 3.10
CA GLU A 145 -8.41 1.35 4.32
C GLU A 145 -8.04 2.62 5.09
N ALA A 146 -6.75 2.88 5.31
CA ALA A 146 -6.29 4.05 6.03
C ALA A 146 -6.66 5.36 5.31
N TYR A 147 -6.51 5.38 3.99
CA TYR A 147 -6.87 6.50 3.13
C TYR A 147 -8.37 6.75 3.13
N LEU A 148 -9.19 5.71 2.92
CA LEU A 148 -10.65 5.82 2.91
C LEU A 148 -11.19 6.23 4.29
N SER A 149 -10.61 5.72 5.39
CA SER A 149 -11.02 6.06 6.75
C SER A 149 -10.75 7.52 7.12
N TYR A 150 -9.80 8.16 6.45
CA TYR A 150 -9.45 9.55 6.66
C TYR A 150 -10.43 10.53 5.99
N LEU A 151 -11.07 10.12 4.89
CA LEU A 151 -11.92 10.98 4.07
C LEU A 151 -13.38 10.95 4.52
N GLU A 152 -14.06 12.12 4.46
CA GLU A 152 -15.50 12.22 4.73
C GLU A 152 -16.34 11.59 3.60
N HIS A 153 -15.88 11.71 2.34
CA HIS A 153 -16.53 11.16 1.16
C HIS A 153 -15.69 10.03 0.58
N ALA A 154 -15.78 8.86 1.21
CA ALA A 154 -15.03 7.67 0.84
C ALA A 154 -15.97 6.56 0.37
N TYR A 155 -15.58 5.88 -0.70
CA TYR A 155 -16.34 4.80 -1.31
C TYR A 155 -15.43 3.60 -1.61
N LEU A 156 -15.86 2.43 -1.20
CA LEU A 156 -15.26 1.19 -1.63
C LEU A 156 -15.91 0.75 -2.93
N MET A 157 -15.11 0.30 -3.88
CA MET A 157 -15.62 -0.23 -5.14
C MET A 157 -16.49 -1.46 -4.91
N SER A 158 -17.67 -1.53 -5.54
CA SER A 158 -18.63 -2.63 -5.36
C SER A 158 -18.08 -4.01 -5.75
N ASN A 159 -17.04 -4.06 -6.60
CA ASN A 159 -16.32 -5.29 -6.96
C ASN A 159 -15.17 -5.66 -6.01
N SER A 160 -14.97 -4.94 -4.91
CA SER A 160 -14.02 -5.33 -3.87
C SER A 160 -14.30 -6.75 -3.38
N ARG A 161 -13.26 -7.52 -3.09
CA ARG A 161 -13.36 -8.87 -2.50
C ARG A 161 -13.14 -8.87 -0.99
N ASP A 162 -12.95 -7.70 -0.40
CA ASP A 162 -12.68 -7.51 1.02
C ASP A 162 -14.00 -7.32 1.78
N GLU A 163 -14.57 -8.41 2.27
CA GLU A 163 -15.85 -8.37 2.99
C GLU A 163 -15.85 -7.51 4.27
N PRO A 164 -14.80 -7.51 5.10
CA PRO A 164 -14.66 -6.56 6.21
C PRO A 164 -14.77 -5.10 5.77
N LEU A 165 -14.10 -4.70 4.69
CA LEU A 165 -14.18 -3.34 4.19
C LEU A 165 -15.54 -2.99 3.62
N LYS A 166 -16.26 -3.94 3.00
CA LYS A 166 -17.64 -3.72 2.52
C LYS A 166 -18.60 -3.38 3.65
N GLN A 167 -18.37 -3.89 4.85
CA GLN A 167 -19.16 -3.56 6.02
C GLN A 167 -18.81 -2.19 6.62
N LYS A 168 -17.59 -1.72 6.36
CA LYS A 168 -17.06 -0.47 6.92
C LYS A 168 -17.34 0.76 6.06
N PHE A 169 -17.34 0.62 4.74
CA PHE A 169 -17.44 1.75 3.80
C PHE A 169 -18.69 1.71 2.95
N ARG A 170 -19.10 2.89 2.47
CA ARG A 170 -20.14 3.01 1.44
C ARG A 170 -19.63 2.38 0.15
N LEU A 171 -20.49 1.62 -0.52
CA LEU A 171 -20.13 1.00 -1.80
C LEU A 171 -20.52 1.90 -2.97
N THR A 172 -19.71 1.86 -4.02
CA THR A 172 -20.11 2.43 -5.31
C THR A 172 -21.27 1.63 -5.89
N LYS A 173 -22.18 2.30 -6.61
CA LYS A 173 -23.34 1.67 -7.26
C LYS A 173 -22.93 0.66 -8.35
N TYR A 174 -21.82 0.93 -9.04
CA TYR A 174 -21.30 0.14 -10.14
C TYR A 174 -19.87 -0.30 -9.88
N PRO A 175 -19.41 -1.42 -10.47
CA PRO A 175 -18.04 -1.89 -10.34
C PRO A 175 -17.06 -1.12 -11.23
N TYR A 176 -15.78 -1.25 -10.96
CA TYR A 176 -14.66 -0.73 -11.76
C TYR A 176 -14.82 0.77 -12.11
N TYR A 177 -14.36 1.18 -13.30
CA TYR A 177 -14.41 2.58 -13.74
C TYR A 177 -15.81 3.19 -13.75
N GLN A 178 -16.85 2.40 -13.94
CA GLN A 178 -18.24 2.88 -13.91
C GLN A 178 -18.65 3.37 -12.51
N GLY A 179 -18.13 2.72 -11.46
CA GLY A 179 -18.35 3.15 -10.08
C GLY A 179 -17.84 4.55 -9.82
N ILE A 180 -16.66 4.91 -10.35
CA ILE A 180 -16.08 6.24 -10.21
C ILE A 180 -16.81 7.24 -11.11
N THR A 181 -16.90 6.95 -12.41
CA THR A 181 -17.38 7.90 -13.43
C THR A 181 -18.83 8.32 -13.24
N LEU A 182 -19.70 7.39 -12.86
CA LEU A 182 -21.12 7.67 -12.65
C LEU A 182 -21.39 8.30 -11.30
N HIS A 183 -20.60 7.97 -10.29
CA HIS A 183 -20.74 8.54 -8.96
C HIS A 183 -20.32 10.04 -8.92
N VAL A 184 -19.33 10.43 -9.71
CA VAL A 184 -18.87 11.84 -9.81
C VAL A 184 -19.84 12.70 -10.62
N LYS A 185 -20.75 12.10 -11.40
CA LYS A 185 -21.75 12.81 -12.21
C LYS A 185 -23.09 13.04 -11.50
N GLU A 186 -23.34 12.33 -10.41
CA GLU A 186 -24.50 12.51 -9.53
C GLU A 186 -24.25 13.59 -8.49
#